data_eb107fa94d31e36f6caab0e990e75617
#
_entry.id   eb107fa94d31e36f6caab0e990e75617
#
_cell.length_a   1.000
_cell.length_b   1.000
_cell.length_c   1.000
_cell.angle_alpha   90.00
_cell.angle_beta   90.00
_cell.angle_gamma   90.00
#
_symmetry.space_group_name_H-M   'P 1'
#
loop_
_entity.id
_entity.type
_entity.pdbx_description
1 polymer ?
#
loop_
_entity_poly.entity_id
_entity_poly.type
_entity_poly.pdbx_seq_one_letter_code
_entity_poly.pdbx_strand_id
1 'polypeptide(L)'
;MPSPYLDVQNLTKSFGSLVLFRDISFSIHEGQKVGLIAQNGTGKSTLLSILTGKEGYDSGSIIYKNDLKVGMLEQSPLFDPDESVLDACFNHKGEEEKILKAKQILTQLHIPDLAQPIGQLSGGQQKRVALANVLITEPDMLILDEPTNHLDLEMTEWLEGYLQRGNKTLLMVTHDRFFLDRVCNIILELDDKTIYTYRGNYSYYLEKRQERIDNRRAEIARANNLYRTELEWMRRMPQARGHKARYREEAFYELERIAKQRIEERQIRLKSKNVYIGSKIFECQYVSKTFHNDNQSSSPDTNHPSQKVILRDFYYNFSRYEKMGIVGGNGTGKSTFIKLLLGQIEPDSGRFDIGETVRFGYFSQEGLTFRDDQKVIDIIRDIADYVDLGGGKHLTASQLLQHFLFTPEQQHNYVYKLSGGEKRKLYLCTVLMRNPNFLVLDEPTNDLDIQTLQILEEYLQDFPGCVIVVSHDRYFTDKVVDHLLVFKGNGDIQDFPGNYSQYREWKSLKSEEKSSRQTKKEDNTNKKVSSPSNKLTYGERLEMKQLEKDIALLEEEQKKTEVALSSGNLSVDEITATSIRFAQLKDEIDQKSMRWLELSEKV
;
A
#
# COMPACT_ATOMS: atom_id res chain seq x y z
N MET A 1 27.36 -9.95 22.82
CA MET A 1 26.50 -9.55 21.68
C MET A 1 27.27 -8.52 20.89
N PRO A 2 27.25 -8.51 19.55
CA PRO A 2 27.91 -7.48 18.78
C PRO A 2 27.30 -6.11 19.14
N SER A 3 28.14 -5.07 19.19
CA SER A 3 27.70 -3.72 19.49
C SER A 3 26.68 -3.25 18.43
N PRO A 4 25.58 -2.57 18.84
CA PRO A 4 24.62 -2.05 17.88
C PRO A 4 25.27 -0.98 16.99
N TYR A 5 24.76 -0.83 15.76
CA TYR A 5 25.11 0.25 14.86
C TYR A 5 24.50 1.57 15.34
N LEU A 6 23.27 1.49 15.84
CA LEU A 6 22.53 2.60 16.44
C LEU A 6 21.88 2.12 17.73
N ASP A 7 22.09 2.86 18.83
CA ASP A 7 21.42 2.66 20.10
C ASP A 7 20.75 3.96 20.57
N VAL A 8 19.45 3.90 20.77
CA VAL A 8 18.61 5.03 21.22
C VAL A 8 18.07 4.69 22.60
N GLN A 9 18.31 5.56 23.58
CA GLN A 9 17.93 5.33 24.97
C GLN A 9 17.12 6.51 25.53
N ASN A 10 15.91 6.23 26.01
CA ASN A 10 15.01 7.15 26.71
C ASN A 10 14.80 8.49 25.96
N LEU A 11 14.74 8.43 24.62
CA LEU A 11 14.62 9.60 23.78
C LEU A 11 13.21 10.22 23.91
N THR A 12 13.18 11.53 24.17
CA THR A 12 11.95 12.31 24.28
C THR A 12 12.03 13.55 23.41
N LYS A 13 10.93 13.85 22.71
CA LYS A 13 10.78 15.06 21.90
C LYS A 13 9.38 15.65 22.03
N SER A 14 9.35 16.96 22.21
CA SER A 14 8.10 17.74 22.22
C SER A 14 8.24 19.04 21.43
N PHE A 15 7.12 19.57 20.96
CA PHE A 15 7.00 20.91 20.40
C PHE A 15 5.98 21.70 21.24
N GLY A 16 6.50 22.52 22.16
CA GLY A 16 5.66 23.23 23.13
C GLY A 16 4.85 22.26 24.00
N SER A 17 3.53 22.30 23.92
CA SER A 17 2.66 21.38 24.66
C SER A 17 2.44 20.02 23.99
N LEU A 18 2.82 19.87 22.71
CA LEU A 18 2.63 18.65 21.94
C LEU A 18 3.83 17.73 22.15
N VAL A 19 3.64 16.65 22.92
CA VAL A 19 4.63 15.58 23.06
C VAL A 19 4.49 14.60 21.89
N LEU A 20 5.52 14.46 21.06
CA LEU A 20 5.54 13.53 19.93
C LEU A 20 5.83 12.10 20.41
N PHE A 21 6.91 11.92 21.18
CA PHE A 21 7.25 10.64 21.79
C PHE A 21 7.99 10.87 23.12
N ARG A 22 7.89 9.89 24.00
CA ARG A 22 8.45 9.96 25.35
C ARG A 22 9.15 8.66 25.71
N ASP A 23 10.40 8.79 26.23
CA ASP A 23 11.20 7.69 26.77
C ASP A 23 11.31 6.49 25.83
N ILE A 24 11.39 6.75 24.49
CA ILE A 24 11.53 5.68 23.51
C ILE A 24 12.95 5.13 23.51
N SER A 25 13.06 3.80 23.45
CA SER A 25 14.35 3.09 23.42
C SER A 25 14.31 1.95 22.43
N PHE A 26 15.32 1.89 21.54
CA PHE A 26 15.48 0.80 20.58
C PHE A 26 16.93 0.75 20.08
N SER A 27 17.35 -0.40 19.58
CA SER A 27 18.67 -0.58 19.00
C SER A 27 18.60 -1.27 17.65
N ILE A 28 19.50 -0.90 16.75
CA ILE A 28 19.65 -1.49 15.42
C ILE A 28 21.05 -2.10 15.30
N HIS A 29 21.09 -3.39 14.99
CA HIS A 29 22.31 -4.15 14.80
C HIS A 29 22.63 -4.35 13.33
N GLU A 30 23.87 -4.72 13.05
CA GLU A 30 24.34 -5.04 11.71
C GLU A 30 23.42 -6.05 11.01
N GLY A 31 23.08 -5.78 9.72
CA GLY A 31 22.24 -6.63 8.90
C GLY A 31 20.74 -6.59 9.22
N GLN A 32 20.32 -5.83 10.23
CA GLN A 32 18.90 -5.66 10.52
C GLN A 32 18.25 -4.70 9.52
N LYS A 33 17.06 -5.08 9.05
CA LYS A 33 16.23 -4.30 8.15
C LYS A 33 14.97 -3.90 8.89
N VAL A 34 14.96 -2.65 9.37
CA VAL A 34 13.96 -2.14 10.31
C VAL A 34 12.98 -1.24 9.56
N GLY A 35 11.69 -1.55 9.64
CA GLY A 35 10.60 -0.69 9.17
C GLY A 35 9.99 0.10 10.33
N LEU A 36 9.90 1.42 10.22
CA LEU A 36 9.23 2.29 11.19
C LEU A 36 7.82 2.63 10.71
N ILE A 37 6.83 2.22 11.47
CA ILE A 37 5.41 2.45 11.21
C ILE A 37 4.84 3.39 12.27
N ALA A 38 4.06 4.39 11.84
CA ALA A 38 3.31 5.26 12.74
C ALA A 38 2.22 6.02 11.99
N GLN A 39 1.25 6.57 12.70
CA GLN A 39 0.25 7.48 12.12
C GLN A 39 0.91 8.77 11.61
N ASN A 40 0.22 9.47 10.69
CA ASN A 40 0.68 10.79 10.27
C ASN A 40 0.61 11.79 11.44
N GLY A 41 1.60 12.69 11.50
CA GLY A 41 1.69 13.68 12.58
C GLY A 41 2.26 13.16 13.91
N THR A 42 2.65 11.88 14.05
CA THR A 42 3.23 11.33 15.28
C THR A 42 4.73 11.57 15.44
N GLY A 43 5.39 12.17 14.43
CA GLY A 43 6.80 12.53 14.52
C GLY A 43 7.78 11.56 13.84
N LYS A 44 7.35 10.76 12.84
CA LYS A 44 8.25 9.88 12.06
C LYS A 44 9.46 10.62 11.48
N SER A 45 9.18 11.62 10.64
CA SER A 45 10.25 12.42 9.99
C SER A 45 11.07 13.21 10.99
N THR A 46 10.45 13.68 12.09
CA THR A 46 11.16 14.30 13.21
C THR A 46 12.14 13.33 13.86
N LEU A 47 11.71 12.09 14.11
CA LEU A 47 12.62 11.06 14.64
C LEU A 47 13.79 10.79 13.70
N LEU A 48 13.54 10.66 12.39
CA LEU A 48 14.64 10.50 11.42
C LEU A 48 15.57 11.72 11.37
N SER A 49 15.04 12.95 11.46
CA SER A 49 15.83 14.19 11.52
C SER A 49 16.68 14.26 12.79
N ILE A 50 16.16 13.81 13.93
CA ILE A 50 16.90 13.72 15.18
C ILE A 50 18.04 12.69 15.06
N LEU A 51 17.73 11.50 14.52
CA LEU A 51 18.74 10.45 14.31
C LEU A 51 19.88 10.92 13.39
N THR A 52 19.63 11.80 12.45
CA THR A 52 20.66 12.34 11.56
C THR A 52 21.33 13.62 12.09
N GLY A 53 20.97 14.05 13.30
CA GLY A 53 21.55 15.23 13.93
C GLY A 53 21.09 16.58 13.37
N LYS A 54 20.04 16.58 12.51
CA LYS A 54 19.46 17.81 11.93
C LYS A 54 18.56 18.54 12.90
N GLU A 55 17.96 17.81 13.84
CA GLU A 55 17.06 18.34 14.84
C GLU A 55 17.47 17.91 16.25
N GLY A 56 17.29 18.79 17.23
CA GLY A 56 17.57 18.50 18.63
C GLY A 56 16.43 17.74 19.31
N TYR A 57 16.72 17.10 20.43
CA TYR A 57 15.77 16.38 21.29
C TYR A 57 15.79 16.91 22.73
N ASP A 58 14.75 16.63 23.51
CA ASP A 58 14.58 17.19 24.85
C ASP A 58 15.37 16.41 25.90
N SER A 59 15.37 15.08 25.82
CA SER A 59 16.13 14.19 26.73
C SER A 59 16.42 12.84 26.08
N GLY A 60 17.34 12.08 26.66
CA GLY A 60 17.78 10.78 26.17
C GLY A 60 19.19 10.82 25.59
N SER A 61 19.58 9.74 24.91
CA SER A 61 20.87 9.64 24.22
C SER A 61 20.74 8.82 22.93
N ILE A 62 21.56 9.20 21.95
CA ILE A 62 21.71 8.51 20.66
C ILE A 62 23.18 8.18 20.49
N ILE A 63 23.49 6.90 20.36
CA ILE A 63 24.85 6.39 20.27
C ILE A 63 25.00 5.64 18.95
N TYR A 64 25.91 6.10 18.11
CA TYR A 64 26.33 5.42 16.90
C TYR A 64 27.63 4.65 17.16
N LYS A 65 27.79 3.53 16.47
CA LYS A 65 29.07 2.83 16.40
C LYS A 65 30.11 3.75 15.76
N ASN A 66 31.34 3.74 16.32
CA ASN A 66 32.43 4.55 15.77
C ASN A 66 32.69 4.23 14.29
N ASP A 67 33.00 5.23 13.51
CA ASP A 67 33.34 5.16 12.07
C ASP A 67 32.19 4.63 11.17
N LEU A 68 30.94 4.60 11.67
CA LEU A 68 29.78 4.17 10.91
C LEU A 68 29.41 5.21 9.84
N LYS A 69 29.36 4.80 8.58
CA LYS A 69 28.86 5.61 7.47
C LYS A 69 27.34 5.47 7.36
N VAL A 70 26.63 6.56 7.63
CA VAL A 70 25.16 6.60 7.52
C VAL A 70 24.77 7.36 6.26
N GLY A 71 23.98 6.73 5.41
CA GLY A 71 23.35 7.37 4.25
C GLY A 71 21.87 7.64 4.52
N MET A 72 21.43 8.88 4.27
CA MET A 72 20.03 9.27 4.47
C MET A 72 19.39 9.73 3.17
N LEU A 73 18.20 9.18 2.89
CA LEU A 73 17.25 9.70 1.90
C LEU A 73 16.19 10.51 2.63
N GLU A 74 16.12 11.80 2.32
CA GLU A 74 15.11 12.71 2.86
C GLU A 74 13.84 12.74 2.01
N GLN A 75 12.72 13.07 2.64
CA GLN A 75 11.45 13.23 1.95
C GLN A 75 11.49 14.32 0.86
N SER A 76 12.25 15.41 1.09
CA SER A 76 12.41 16.53 0.16
C SER A 76 13.88 16.87 0.00
N PRO A 77 14.61 16.20 -0.92
CA PRO A 77 16.04 16.46 -1.14
C PRO A 77 16.23 17.84 -1.76
N LEU A 78 17.26 18.54 -1.30
CA LEU A 78 17.67 19.84 -1.83
C LEU A 78 18.86 19.65 -2.76
N PHE A 79 18.75 20.14 -3.98
CA PHE A 79 19.80 20.15 -4.99
C PHE A 79 20.01 21.55 -5.53
N ASP A 80 21.19 21.82 -6.05
CA ASP A 80 21.44 23.01 -6.86
C ASP A 80 20.73 22.82 -8.23
N PRO A 81 19.83 23.72 -8.64
CA PRO A 81 19.08 23.59 -9.90
C PRO A 81 19.98 23.56 -11.14
N ASP A 82 21.16 24.19 -11.09
CA ASP A 82 22.07 24.31 -12.24
C ASP A 82 23.06 23.14 -12.34
N GLU A 83 23.13 22.30 -11.31
CA GLU A 83 24.01 21.12 -11.27
C GLU A 83 23.49 20.00 -12.18
N SER A 84 24.40 19.29 -12.88
CA SER A 84 24.00 18.13 -13.68
C SER A 84 23.63 16.94 -12.78
N VAL A 85 22.79 16.04 -13.27
CA VAL A 85 22.41 14.81 -12.57
C VAL A 85 23.64 14.00 -12.15
N LEU A 86 24.67 13.94 -13.00
CA LEU A 86 25.88 13.18 -12.72
C LEU A 86 26.73 13.87 -11.64
N ASP A 87 26.89 15.19 -11.70
CA ASP A 87 27.67 15.97 -10.74
C ASP A 87 27.04 15.91 -9.35
N ALA A 88 25.73 15.97 -9.24
CA ALA A 88 25.00 15.82 -7.99
C ALA A 88 25.21 14.46 -7.31
N CYS A 89 25.59 13.42 -8.07
CA CYS A 89 25.92 12.12 -7.52
C CYS A 89 27.38 12.02 -7.00
N PHE A 90 28.29 12.93 -7.41
CA PHE A 90 29.74 12.74 -7.16
C PHE A 90 30.46 13.91 -6.52
N ASN A 91 29.83 15.07 -6.28
CA ASN A 91 30.49 16.29 -5.81
C ASN A 91 31.82 16.59 -6.57
N HIS A 92 31.80 16.46 -7.89
CA HIS A 92 32.92 16.69 -8.82
C HIS A 92 34.18 15.79 -8.64
N LYS A 93 34.13 14.72 -7.84
CA LYS A 93 35.28 13.83 -7.56
C LYS A 93 34.91 12.36 -7.65
N GLY A 94 34.45 11.90 -8.83
CA GLY A 94 34.09 10.51 -9.03
C GLY A 94 35.27 9.63 -9.49
N GLU A 95 35.49 8.49 -8.83
CA GLU A 95 36.30 7.39 -9.37
C GLU A 95 35.52 6.70 -10.52
N GLU A 96 36.18 6.24 -11.57
CA GLU A 96 35.53 5.65 -12.77
C GLU A 96 34.56 4.50 -12.43
N GLU A 97 34.90 3.66 -11.43
CA GLU A 97 34.03 2.58 -10.97
C GLU A 97 32.71 3.09 -10.38
N LYS A 98 32.75 4.18 -9.61
CA LYS A 98 31.55 4.80 -9.04
C LYS A 98 30.66 5.43 -10.12
N ILE A 99 31.27 6.00 -11.16
CA ILE A 99 30.54 6.53 -12.32
C ILE A 99 29.79 5.43 -13.06
N LEU A 100 30.42 4.28 -13.29
CA LEU A 100 29.77 3.15 -13.94
C LEU A 100 28.56 2.64 -13.12
N LYS A 101 28.75 2.51 -11.82
CA LYS A 101 27.69 2.10 -10.90
C LYS A 101 26.54 3.11 -10.84
N ALA A 102 26.86 4.42 -10.81
CA ALA A 102 25.85 5.48 -10.87
C ALA A 102 25.02 5.39 -12.16
N LYS A 103 25.68 5.21 -13.30
CA LYS A 103 24.99 5.03 -14.57
C LYS A 103 24.04 3.82 -14.55
N GLN A 104 24.48 2.71 -13.95
CA GLN A 104 23.62 1.52 -13.79
C GLN A 104 22.40 1.80 -12.91
N ILE A 105 22.59 2.41 -11.73
CA ILE A 105 21.50 2.72 -10.79
C ILE A 105 20.54 3.73 -11.41
N LEU A 106 21.04 4.82 -12.00
CA LEU A 106 20.22 5.86 -12.63
C LEU A 106 19.42 5.32 -13.83
N THR A 107 20.02 4.41 -14.61
CA THR A 107 19.30 3.71 -15.70
C THR A 107 18.14 2.87 -15.15
N GLN A 108 18.34 2.13 -14.07
CA GLN A 108 17.30 1.35 -13.41
C GLN A 108 16.19 2.25 -12.81
N LEU A 109 16.55 3.46 -12.40
CA LEU A 109 15.61 4.47 -11.90
C LEU A 109 15.01 5.33 -13.03
N HIS A 110 15.18 4.94 -14.29
CA HIS A 110 14.66 5.62 -15.49
C HIS A 110 15.03 7.12 -15.55
N ILE A 111 16.30 7.42 -15.32
CA ILE A 111 16.91 8.73 -15.54
C ILE A 111 17.87 8.58 -16.75
N PRO A 112 17.40 8.84 -17.98
CA PRO A 112 18.20 8.53 -19.17
C PRO A 112 19.27 9.58 -19.48
N ASP A 113 18.99 10.86 -19.22
CA ASP A 113 19.91 11.96 -19.48
C ASP A 113 20.64 12.38 -18.19
N LEU A 114 21.92 12.04 -18.12
CA LEU A 114 22.77 12.29 -16.96
C LEU A 114 23.44 13.68 -17.02
N ALA A 115 23.41 14.33 -18.16
CA ALA A 115 24.01 15.66 -18.36
C ALA A 115 23.01 16.81 -18.15
N GLN A 116 21.69 16.50 -18.07
CA GLN A 116 20.69 17.54 -17.86
C GLN A 116 20.78 18.18 -16.46
N PRO A 117 20.50 19.48 -16.32
CA PRO A 117 20.40 20.16 -15.03
C PRO A 117 19.25 19.60 -14.17
N ILE A 118 19.48 19.50 -12.86
CA ILE A 118 18.47 18.97 -11.91
C ILE A 118 17.22 19.85 -11.87
N GLY A 119 17.35 21.14 -12.07
CA GLY A 119 16.22 22.08 -12.13
C GLY A 119 15.20 21.78 -13.24
N GLN A 120 15.59 21.04 -14.27
CA GLN A 120 14.68 20.61 -15.35
C GLN A 120 13.95 19.30 -15.05
N LEU A 121 14.33 18.60 -13.96
CA LEU A 121 13.71 17.36 -13.54
C LEU A 121 12.39 17.63 -12.79
N SER A 122 11.41 16.76 -12.99
CA SER A 122 10.23 16.75 -12.13
C SER A 122 10.59 16.39 -10.68
N GLY A 123 9.79 16.81 -9.69
CA GLY A 123 10.03 16.48 -8.29
C GLY A 123 10.20 14.98 -8.02
N GLY A 124 9.46 14.12 -8.74
CA GLY A 124 9.63 12.66 -8.66
C GLY A 124 10.96 12.18 -9.25
N GLN A 125 11.46 12.82 -10.31
CA GLN A 125 12.79 12.51 -10.86
C GLN A 125 13.91 12.96 -9.90
N GLN A 126 13.78 14.13 -9.29
CA GLN A 126 14.73 14.61 -8.29
C GLN A 126 14.84 13.65 -7.10
N LYS A 127 13.72 13.12 -6.61
CA LYS A 127 13.74 12.10 -5.54
C LYS A 127 14.44 10.80 -5.98
N ARG A 128 14.28 10.39 -7.23
CA ARG A 128 14.98 9.22 -7.78
C ARG A 128 16.50 9.46 -7.88
N VAL A 129 16.93 10.67 -8.25
CA VAL A 129 18.35 11.06 -8.22
C VAL A 129 18.87 11.04 -6.79
N ALA A 130 18.14 11.56 -5.81
CA ALA A 130 18.52 11.52 -4.40
C ALA A 130 18.66 10.08 -3.89
N LEU A 131 17.73 9.19 -4.24
CA LEU A 131 17.83 7.77 -3.92
C LEU A 131 19.08 7.15 -4.54
N ALA A 132 19.35 7.42 -5.83
CA ALA A 132 20.57 6.96 -6.50
C ALA A 132 21.82 7.41 -5.76
N ASN A 133 21.90 8.69 -5.39
CA ASN A 133 23.03 9.27 -4.67
C ASN A 133 23.32 8.52 -3.36
N VAL A 134 22.29 8.26 -2.56
CA VAL A 134 22.43 7.49 -1.31
C VAL A 134 22.90 6.07 -1.56
N LEU A 135 22.39 5.39 -2.61
CA LEU A 135 22.74 4.00 -2.92
C LEU A 135 24.17 3.87 -3.50
N ILE A 136 24.64 4.88 -4.24
CA ILE A 136 25.99 4.92 -4.83
C ILE A 136 27.07 5.01 -3.74
N THR A 137 26.81 5.74 -2.66
CA THR A 137 27.77 5.94 -1.57
C THR A 137 28.03 4.67 -0.75
N GLU A 138 27.21 3.62 -0.90
CA GLU A 138 27.30 2.34 -0.17
C GLU A 138 27.55 2.52 1.33
N PRO A 139 26.66 3.20 2.06
CA PRO A 139 26.85 3.39 3.49
C PRO A 139 26.66 2.07 4.25
N ASP A 140 27.23 1.99 5.46
CA ASP A 140 27.07 0.84 6.38
C ASP A 140 25.62 0.73 6.87
N MET A 141 24.95 1.87 7.06
CA MET A 141 23.56 1.98 7.47
C MET A 141 22.79 2.95 6.57
N LEU A 142 21.66 2.51 6.07
CA LEU A 142 20.71 3.30 5.27
C LEU A 142 19.55 3.78 6.15
N ILE A 143 19.23 5.08 6.07
CA ILE A 143 18.01 5.66 6.62
C ILE A 143 17.19 6.21 5.46
N LEU A 144 16.03 5.63 5.19
CA LEU A 144 15.20 5.95 4.03
C LEU A 144 13.82 6.45 4.47
N ASP A 145 13.47 7.69 4.10
CA ASP A 145 12.14 8.27 4.34
C ASP A 145 11.32 8.19 3.06
N GLU A 146 10.30 7.32 3.04
CA GLU A 146 9.38 7.05 1.93
C GLU A 146 10.11 6.78 0.59
N PRO A 147 11.00 5.78 0.52
CA PRO A 147 11.80 5.52 -0.69
C PRO A 147 10.98 5.00 -1.88
N THR A 148 9.79 4.47 -1.66
CA THR A 148 8.90 3.93 -2.70
C THR A 148 8.03 5.01 -3.36
N ASN A 149 7.88 6.19 -2.73
CA ASN A 149 7.11 7.28 -3.30
C ASN A 149 7.71 7.75 -4.62
N HIS A 150 6.86 7.93 -5.64
CA HIS A 150 7.23 8.32 -7.02
C HIS A 150 8.04 7.27 -7.81
N LEU A 151 8.23 6.07 -7.26
CA LEU A 151 8.72 4.92 -8.03
C LEU A 151 7.52 4.21 -8.69
N ASP A 152 7.71 3.75 -9.91
CA ASP A 152 6.77 2.80 -10.51
C ASP A 152 7.05 1.37 -10.01
N LEU A 153 6.20 0.45 -10.41
CA LEU A 153 6.26 -0.93 -9.93
C LEU A 153 7.58 -1.64 -10.29
N GLU A 154 8.15 -1.36 -11.47
CA GLU A 154 9.40 -1.98 -11.91
C GLU A 154 10.60 -1.47 -11.10
N MET A 155 10.63 -0.16 -10.83
CA MET A 155 11.66 0.45 -9.98
C MET A 155 11.54 -0.03 -8.52
N THR A 156 10.31 -0.15 -8.01
CA THR A 156 10.08 -0.67 -6.65
C THR A 156 10.55 -2.12 -6.51
N GLU A 157 10.27 -2.99 -7.49
CA GLU A 157 10.76 -4.38 -7.52
C GLU A 157 12.30 -4.45 -7.59
N TRP A 158 12.91 -3.59 -8.37
CA TRP A 158 14.36 -3.50 -8.42
C TRP A 158 14.94 -3.07 -7.08
N LEU A 159 14.36 -2.05 -6.42
CA LEU A 159 14.80 -1.56 -5.13
C LEU A 159 14.64 -2.63 -4.03
N GLU A 160 13.50 -3.37 -4.02
CA GLU A 160 13.31 -4.54 -3.16
C GLU A 160 14.48 -5.52 -3.32
N GLY A 161 14.77 -5.95 -4.55
CA GLY A 161 15.86 -6.88 -4.85
C GLY A 161 17.24 -6.33 -4.45
N TYR A 162 17.46 -5.03 -4.62
CA TYR A 162 18.71 -4.37 -4.23
C TYR A 162 18.90 -4.35 -2.71
N LEU A 163 17.86 -4.02 -1.94
CA LEU A 163 17.91 -3.96 -0.48
C LEU A 163 17.89 -5.34 0.19
N GLN A 164 17.32 -6.35 -0.47
CA GLN A 164 17.38 -7.73 0.02
C GLN A 164 18.76 -8.35 -0.09
N ARG A 165 19.53 -7.98 -1.11
CA ARG A 165 20.86 -8.55 -1.35
C ARG A 165 21.89 -8.03 -0.35
N GLY A 166 22.73 -8.94 0.17
CA GLY A 166 23.81 -8.61 1.09
C GLY A 166 23.34 -8.34 2.53
N ASN A 167 24.32 -8.03 3.38
CA ASN A 167 24.11 -7.77 4.81
C ASN A 167 23.90 -6.27 5.08
N LYS A 168 22.95 -5.63 4.36
CA LYS A 168 22.68 -4.19 4.50
C LYS A 168 21.88 -3.92 5.75
N THR A 169 22.31 -2.91 6.53
CA THR A 169 21.56 -2.41 7.67
C THR A 169 20.67 -1.25 7.23
N LEU A 170 19.39 -1.32 7.56
CA LEU A 170 18.38 -0.40 7.06
C LEU A 170 17.43 0.03 8.18
N LEU A 171 17.19 1.34 8.27
CA LEU A 171 16.00 1.92 8.93
C LEU A 171 15.18 2.65 7.88
N MET A 172 13.92 2.26 7.72
CA MET A 172 13.09 2.84 6.68
C MET A 172 11.70 3.19 7.21
N VAL A 173 11.17 4.33 6.76
CA VAL A 173 9.77 4.70 6.87
C VAL A 173 9.13 4.49 5.52
N THR A 174 8.06 3.72 5.44
CA THR A 174 7.24 3.61 4.23
C THR A 174 5.82 3.16 4.56
N HIS A 175 4.91 3.54 3.72
CA HIS A 175 3.50 3.11 3.76
C HIS A 175 3.22 1.94 2.81
N ASP A 176 4.20 1.52 2.01
CA ASP A 176 4.11 0.33 1.16
C ASP A 176 4.25 -0.95 2.00
N ARG A 177 3.12 -1.59 2.25
CA ARG A 177 3.02 -2.80 3.10
C ARG A 177 3.71 -4.00 2.47
N PHE A 178 3.66 -4.11 1.15
CA PHE A 178 4.29 -5.21 0.43
C PHE A 178 5.81 -5.10 0.47
N PHE A 179 6.31 -3.87 0.36
CA PHE A 179 7.72 -3.57 0.51
C PHE A 179 8.21 -3.87 1.94
N LEU A 180 7.44 -3.45 2.97
CA LEU A 180 7.73 -3.78 4.38
C LEU A 180 7.78 -5.29 4.61
N ASP A 181 6.82 -6.03 4.07
CA ASP A 181 6.73 -7.48 4.28
C ASP A 181 7.91 -8.24 3.66
N ARG A 182 8.41 -7.77 2.53
CA ARG A 182 9.51 -8.40 1.79
C ARG A 182 10.89 -8.00 2.26
N VAL A 183 11.07 -6.75 2.63
CA VAL A 183 12.41 -6.19 2.92
C VAL A 183 12.71 -6.21 4.40
N CYS A 184 11.73 -5.91 5.28
CA CYS A 184 11.96 -5.76 6.71
C CYS A 184 11.89 -7.08 7.45
N ASN A 185 12.78 -7.24 8.44
CA ASN A 185 12.77 -8.34 9.41
C ASN A 185 12.46 -7.89 10.84
N ILE A 186 12.36 -6.58 11.05
CA ILE A 186 11.93 -5.97 12.32
C ILE A 186 11.00 -4.80 11.96
N ILE A 187 9.90 -4.69 12.70
CA ILE A 187 8.98 -3.56 12.62
C ILE A 187 9.01 -2.82 13.96
N LEU A 188 9.24 -1.51 13.90
CA LEU A 188 9.07 -0.58 15.01
C LEU A 188 7.76 0.17 14.80
N GLU A 189 6.84 0.09 15.75
CA GLU A 189 5.59 0.84 15.75
C GLU A 189 5.68 1.97 16.78
N LEU A 190 5.55 3.21 16.32
CA LEU A 190 5.40 4.37 17.19
C LEU A 190 3.90 4.61 17.39
N ASP A 191 3.38 4.24 18.57
CA ASP A 191 1.97 4.32 18.94
C ASP A 191 1.84 4.82 20.38
N ASP A 192 0.86 5.71 20.63
CA ASP A 192 0.63 6.34 21.95
C ASP A 192 1.92 6.90 22.58
N LYS A 193 2.74 7.60 21.78
CA LYS A 193 4.02 8.25 22.18
C LYS A 193 5.11 7.27 22.65
N THR A 194 4.93 5.99 22.49
CA THR A 194 5.87 4.92 22.83
C THR A 194 6.25 4.10 21.61
N ILE A 195 7.32 3.31 21.71
CA ILE A 195 7.76 2.46 20.62
C ILE A 195 7.58 0.98 20.97
N TYR A 196 7.02 0.21 20.05
CA TYR A 196 6.84 -1.22 20.16
C TYR A 196 7.68 -1.92 19.09
N THR A 197 8.42 -2.95 19.49
CA THR A 197 9.30 -3.69 18.58
C THR A 197 8.73 -5.07 18.27
N TYR A 198 8.55 -5.37 17.00
CA TYR A 198 8.10 -6.67 16.50
C TYR A 198 9.21 -7.30 15.66
N ARG A 199 9.68 -8.48 16.07
CA ARG A 199 10.73 -9.22 15.34
C ARG A 199 10.06 -10.16 14.34
N GLY A 200 9.92 -9.71 13.12
CA GLY A 200 9.26 -10.38 12.03
C GLY A 200 8.93 -9.41 10.87
N ASN A 201 8.28 -9.92 9.85
CA ASN A 201 7.80 -9.14 8.72
C ASN A 201 6.50 -8.37 9.04
N TYR A 202 5.96 -7.68 8.05
CA TYR A 202 4.73 -6.89 8.22
C TYR A 202 3.50 -7.74 8.56
N SER A 203 3.38 -8.93 7.99
CA SER A 203 2.29 -9.86 8.28
C SER A 203 2.31 -10.33 9.74
N TYR A 204 3.48 -10.66 10.27
CA TYR A 204 3.68 -11.00 11.69
C TYR A 204 3.34 -9.82 12.62
N TYR A 205 3.74 -8.59 12.23
CA TYR A 205 3.40 -7.38 12.96
C TYR A 205 1.88 -7.21 13.09
N LEU A 206 1.12 -7.40 11.98
CA LEU A 206 -0.34 -7.26 12.01
C LEU A 206 -0.99 -8.22 13.01
N GLU A 207 -0.57 -9.48 13.01
CA GLU A 207 -1.06 -10.50 13.95
C GLU A 207 -0.78 -10.09 15.40
N LYS A 208 0.47 -9.75 15.71
CA LYS A 208 0.89 -9.37 17.06
C LYS A 208 0.29 -8.04 17.54
N ARG A 209 0.11 -7.09 16.64
CA ARG A 209 -0.61 -5.86 16.94
C ARG A 209 -2.05 -6.13 17.32
N GLN A 210 -2.73 -7.00 16.57
CA GLN A 210 -4.12 -7.37 16.88
C GLN A 210 -4.22 -8.04 18.24
N GLU A 211 -3.34 -9.00 18.54
CA GLU A 211 -3.27 -9.63 19.86
C GLU A 211 -3.06 -8.59 20.98
N ARG A 212 -2.16 -7.62 20.79
CA ARG A 212 -1.92 -6.54 21.76
C ARG A 212 -3.19 -5.71 22.00
N ILE A 213 -3.88 -5.33 20.93
CA ILE A 213 -5.12 -4.54 21.02
C ILE A 213 -6.21 -5.34 21.76
N ASP A 214 -6.38 -6.62 21.45
CA ASP A 214 -7.40 -7.46 22.06
C ASP A 214 -7.09 -7.73 23.54
N ASN A 215 -5.82 -7.96 23.89
CA ASN A 215 -5.38 -8.06 25.29
C ASN A 215 -5.66 -6.75 26.06
N ARG A 216 -5.36 -5.58 25.46
CA ARG A 216 -5.66 -4.27 26.07
C ARG A 216 -7.16 -4.04 26.26
N ARG A 217 -7.98 -4.44 25.29
CA ARG A 217 -9.45 -4.40 25.41
C ARG A 217 -9.95 -5.28 26.56
N ALA A 218 -9.44 -6.50 26.66
CA ALA A 218 -9.79 -7.42 27.73
C ALA A 218 -9.37 -6.88 29.12
N GLU A 219 -8.21 -6.24 29.22
CA GLU A 219 -7.73 -5.58 30.43
C GLU A 219 -8.66 -4.43 30.84
N ILE A 220 -8.99 -3.53 29.92
CA ILE A 220 -9.91 -2.41 30.17
C ILE A 220 -11.32 -2.92 30.55
N ALA A 221 -11.82 -3.97 29.89
CA ALA A 221 -13.11 -4.56 30.23
C ALA A 221 -13.13 -5.14 31.65
N ARG A 222 -12.06 -5.83 32.05
CA ARG A 222 -11.90 -6.32 33.44
C ARG A 222 -11.81 -5.15 34.43
N ALA A 223 -11.01 -4.13 34.12
CA ALA A 223 -10.88 -2.93 34.93
C ALA A 223 -12.23 -2.20 35.09
N ASN A 224 -13.02 -2.08 34.02
CA ASN A 224 -14.36 -1.47 34.06
C ASN A 224 -15.33 -2.24 34.97
N ASN A 225 -15.31 -3.58 34.92
CA ASN A 225 -16.16 -4.40 35.78
C ASN A 225 -15.76 -4.23 37.27
N LEU A 226 -14.46 -4.25 37.55
CA LEU A 226 -13.93 -4.05 38.90
C LEU A 226 -14.20 -2.64 39.39
N TYR A 227 -14.03 -1.62 38.54
CA TYR A 227 -14.31 -0.21 38.84
C TYR A 227 -15.76 0.02 39.27
N ARG A 228 -16.72 -0.63 38.60
CA ARG A 228 -18.15 -0.53 39.00
C ARG A 228 -18.36 -1.02 40.44
N THR A 229 -17.75 -2.15 40.82
CA THR A 229 -17.83 -2.70 42.17
C THR A 229 -17.13 -1.82 43.19
N GLU A 230 -15.91 -1.35 42.89
CA GLU A 230 -15.15 -0.48 43.79
C GLU A 230 -15.77 0.93 43.90
N LEU A 231 -16.45 1.41 42.84
CA LEU A 231 -17.19 2.68 42.87
C LEU A 231 -18.36 2.66 43.88
N GLU A 232 -19.09 1.55 43.95
CA GLU A 232 -20.13 1.36 44.95
C GLU A 232 -19.57 1.38 46.37
N TRP A 233 -18.40 0.72 46.59
CA TRP A 233 -17.70 0.77 47.87
C TRP A 233 -17.21 2.19 48.17
N MET A 234 -16.70 2.91 47.22
CA MET A 234 -16.21 4.28 47.36
C MET A 234 -17.34 5.26 47.72
N ARG A 235 -18.56 5.04 47.22
CA ARG A 235 -19.75 5.83 47.50
C ARG A 235 -20.36 5.56 48.91
N ARG A 236 -20.08 4.40 49.50
CA ARG A 236 -20.53 4.09 50.86
C ARG A 236 -19.77 4.94 51.88
N MET A 237 -20.51 5.55 52.82
CA MET A 237 -19.86 6.26 53.93
C MET A 237 -19.19 5.29 54.91
N PRO A 238 -18.03 5.65 55.50
CA PRO A 238 -17.40 4.83 56.51
C PRO A 238 -18.33 4.74 57.73
N GLN A 239 -18.46 3.54 58.30
CA GLN A 239 -19.21 3.34 59.56
C GLN A 239 -18.43 3.98 60.70
N ALA A 240 -19.17 4.66 61.63
CA ALA A 240 -18.76 5.40 62.81
C ALA A 240 -17.27 5.32 63.21
N ARG A 241 -16.51 6.44 63.11
CA ARG A 241 -15.07 6.58 63.43
C ARG A 241 -14.06 5.79 62.61
N GLY A 242 -14.48 5.14 61.50
CA GLY A 242 -13.57 4.44 60.59
C GLY A 242 -13.13 5.32 59.44
N HIS A 243 -11.83 5.22 59.06
CA HIS A 243 -11.33 5.79 57.83
C HIS A 243 -11.31 4.72 56.75
N LYS A 244 -11.55 5.10 55.50
CA LYS A 244 -11.31 4.18 54.36
C LYS A 244 -9.84 3.81 54.28
N ALA A 245 -9.53 2.58 53.95
CA ALA A 245 -8.15 2.13 53.83
C ALA A 245 -7.47 2.88 52.66
N ARG A 246 -6.47 3.69 52.95
CA ARG A 246 -5.74 4.53 51.98
C ARG A 246 -5.23 3.76 50.78
N TYR A 247 -4.69 2.57 51.01
CA TYR A 247 -4.24 1.66 49.94
C TYR A 247 -5.37 1.32 48.94
N ARG A 248 -6.60 1.11 49.43
CA ARG A 248 -7.73 0.76 48.56
C ARG A 248 -8.25 1.99 47.81
N GLU A 249 -8.12 3.20 48.38
CA GLU A 249 -8.41 4.46 47.69
C GLU A 249 -7.40 4.72 46.56
N GLU A 250 -6.12 4.52 46.82
CA GLU A 250 -5.06 4.62 45.80
C GLU A 250 -5.26 3.62 44.67
N ALA A 251 -5.56 2.35 44.99
CA ALA A 251 -5.90 1.33 44.02
C ALA A 251 -7.16 1.64 43.21
N PHE A 252 -8.16 2.28 43.81
CA PHE A 252 -9.37 2.76 43.12
C PHE A 252 -9.04 3.82 42.07
N TYR A 253 -8.20 4.81 42.37
CA TYR A 253 -7.81 5.84 41.41
C TYR A 253 -6.98 5.29 40.26
N GLU A 254 -6.11 4.31 40.52
CA GLU A 254 -5.39 3.58 39.45
C GLU A 254 -6.37 2.80 38.56
N LEU A 255 -7.32 2.09 39.17
CA LEU A 255 -8.34 1.35 38.46
C LEU A 255 -9.24 2.28 37.63
N GLU A 256 -9.62 3.45 38.20
CA GLU A 256 -10.36 4.49 37.49
C GLU A 256 -9.61 5.00 36.26
N ARG A 257 -8.29 5.22 36.39
CA ARG A 257 -7.43 5.65 35.27
C ARG A 257 -7.43 4.64 34.14
N ILE A 258 -7.33 3.34 34.45
CA ILE A 258 -7.36 2.27 33.44
C ILE A 258 -8.76 2.12 32.85
N ALA A 259 -9.80 2.10 33.68
CA ALA A 259 -11.19 1.94 33.26
C ALA A 259 -11.70 3.11 32.39
N LYS A 260 -11.21 4.32 32.61
CA LYS A 260 -11.53 5.50 31.78
C LYS A 260 -10.74 5.58 30.47
N GLN A 261 -9.72 4.72 30.26
CA GLN A 261 -9.08 4.62 28.97
C GLN A 261 -10.07 4.08 27.95
N ARG A 262 -10.47 4.92 27.01
CA ARG A 262 -11.29 4.52 25.88
C ARG A 262 -10.35 4.08 24.75
N ILE A 263 -10.32 2.78 24.48
CA ILE A 263 -9.92 2.36 23.14
C ILE A 263 -11.08 2.80 22.26
N GLU A 264 -10.89 3.86 21.48
CA GLU A 264 -11.92 4.31 20.55
C GLU A 264 -12.15 3.18 19.54
N GLU A 265 -13.24 2.45 19.70
CA GLU A 265 -13.72 1.52 18.70
C GLU A 265 -14.25 2.32 17.52
N ARG A 266 -13.45 2.44 16.51
CA ARG A 266 -13.80 3.16 15.27
C ARG A 266 -14.46 2.22 14.25
N GLN A 267 -15.31 1.30 14.71
CA GLN A 267 -16.10 0.43 13.81
C GLN A 267 -17.44 1.08 13.44
N ILE A 268 -17.40 2.28 12.88
CA ILE A 268 -18.54 2.73 12.07
C ILE A 268 -18.30 2.16 10.67
N ARG A 269 -18.89 1.01 10.34
CA ARG A 269 -18.94 0.54 8.95
C ARG A 269 -19.73 1.58 8.16
N LEU A 270 -19.04 2.30 7.29
CA LEU A 270 -19.63 3.24 6.35
C LEU A 270 -20.35 2.44 5.24
N LYS A 271 -21.54 1.94 5.53
CA LYS A 271 -22.40 1.41 4.46
C LYS A 271 -23.02 2.59 3.75
N SER A 272 -22.46 2.98 2.62
CA SER A 272 -23.05 3.97 1.73
C SER A 272 -24.39 3.44 1.20
N LYS A 273 -25.39 4.33 1.08
CA LYS A 273 -26.63 4.01 0.38
C LYS A 273 -26.31 3.75 -1.07
N ASN A 274 -27.01 2.78 -1.68
CA ASN A 274 -27.05 2.65 -3.14
C ASN A 274 -27.53 3.99 -3.74
N VAL A 275 -26.60 4.88 -4.06
CA VAL A 275 -26.92 6.03 -4.92
C VAL A 275 -27.27 5.42 -6.26
N TYR A 276 -28.47 5.74 -6.74
CA TYR A 276 -28.92 5.21 -8.04
C TYR A 276 -27.88 5.53 -9.10
N ILE A 277 -27.41 4.50 -9.78
CA ILE A 277 -26.55 4.61 -10.95
C ILE A 277 -27.28 3.91 -12.11
N GLY A 278 -27.42 4.62 -13.23
CA GLY A 278 -28.07 4.09 -14.43
C GLY A 278 -27.36 2.88 -15.01
N SER A 279 -27.92 2.29 -16.05
CA SER A 279 -27.29 1.18 -16.78
C SER A 279 -26.07 1.63 -17.58
N LYS A 280 -26.11 2.86 -18.11
CA LYS A 280 -25.00 3.48 -18.84
C LYS A 280 -24.09 4.21 -17.87
N ILE A 281 -22.83 3.81 -17.79
CA ILE A 281 -21.81 4.43 -16.96
C ILE A 281 -20.97 5.39 -17.83
N PHE A 282 -20.04 4.86 -18.60
CA PHE A 282 -19.39 5.58 -19.68
C PHE A 282 -18.92 4.61 -20.77
N GLU A 283 -18.84 5.12 -21.98
CA GLU A 283 -18.30 4.43 -23.14
C GLU A 283 -17.22 5.31 -23.77
N CYS A 284 -16.02 4.74 -23.93
CA CYS A 284 -14.95 5.35 -24.71
C CYS A 284 -15.11 4.89 -26.15
N GLN A 285 -15.41 5.80 -27.08
CA GLN A 285 -15.63 5.48 -28.50
C GLN A 285 -14.43 5.93 -29.32
N TYR A 286 -13.47 5.01 -29.57
CA TYR A 286 -12.28 5.22 -30.43
C TYR A 286 -11.48 6.48 -30.06
N VAL A 287 -11.21 6.63 -28.75
CA VAL A 287 -10.54 7.81 -28.22
C VAL A 287 -9.06 7.77 -28.54
N SER A 288 -8.53 8.84 -29.13
CA SER A 288 -7.11 9.03 -29.37
C SER A 288 -6.63 10.35 -28.78
N LYS A 289 -5.39 10.34 -28.23
CA LYS A 289 -4.72 11.52 -27.70
C LYS A 289 -3.22 11.44 -27.91
N THR A 290 -2.66 12.51 -28.49
CA THR A 290 -1.23 12.66 -28.75
C THR A 290 -0.77 14.03 -28.27
N PHE A 291 0.37 14.10 -27.60
CA PHE A 291 1.03 15.38 -27.29
C PHE A 291 2.21 15.60 -28.21
N HIS A 292 2.33 16.85 -28.71
CA HIS A 292 3.46 17.32 -29.48
C HIS A 292 4.47 17.97 -28.54
N ASN A 293 5.74 17.66 -28.66
CA ASN A 293 6.80 18.29 -27.88
C ASN A 293 7.31 19.50 -28.67
N ASP A 294 6.76 20.69 -28.39
CA ASP A 294 7.14 21.94 -29.05
C ASP A 294 8.53 22.48 -28.61
N ASN A 295 9.19 21.84 -27.62
CA ASN A 295 10.40 22.39 -26.99
C ASN A 295 11.74 21.79 -27.48
N GLN A 296 11.78 21.15 -28.66
CA GLN A 296 13.06 20.76 -29.24
C GLN A 296 13.33 21.59 -30.51
N SER A 297 14.05 22.71 -30.30
CA SER A 297 14.76 23.44 -31.39
C SER A 297 15.75 22.47 -32.04
N SER A 298 15.48 22.15 -33.29
CA SER A 298 16.40 21.79 -34.39
C SER A 298 17.80 21.28 -33.99
N SER A 299 17.92 19.98 -33.78
CA SER A 299 19.11 19.22 -34.15
C SER A 299 18.69 18.04 -35.04
N PRO A 300 19.31 17.86 -36.25
CA PRO A 300 18.80 16.94 -37.27
C PRO A 300 19.11 15.46 -37.02
N ASP A 301 19.70 15.05 -35.91
CA ASP A 301 20.33 13.73 -35.76
C ASP A 301 19.79 12.83 -34.64
N THR A 302 18.56 13.04 -34.14
CA THR A 302 18.00 12.06 -33.22
C THR A 302 16.61 11.58 -33.67
N ASN A 303 16.52 10.31 -34.07
CA ASN A 303 15.30 9.54 -34.34
C ASN A 303 14.42 9.37 -33.06
N HIS A 304 14.13 10.41 -32.32
CA HIS A 304 13.11 10.39 -31.27
C HIS A 304 11.80 10.91 -31.86
N PRO A 305 10.69 10.16 -31.74
CA PRO A 305 9.41 10.65 -32.21
C PRO A 305 9.04 11.93 -31.46
N SER A 306 8.92 13.03 -32.19
CA SER A 306 8.46 14.33 -31.69
C SER A 306 7.02 14.30 -31.15
N GLN A 307 6.37 13.15 -31.17
CA GLN A 307 4.99 12.94 -30.77
C GLN A 307 4.90 11.83 -29.70
N LYS A 308 4.29 12.15 -28.56
CA LYS A 308 3.97 11.19 -27.52
C LYS A 308 2.52 10.76 -27.61
N VAL A 309 2.29 9.55 -28.14
CA VAL A 309 0.97 8.94 -28.22
C VAL A 309 0.57 8.40 -26.85
N ILE A 310 -0.55 8.88 -26.32
CA ILE A 310 -1.11 8.46 -25.02
C ILE A 310 -2.18 7.40 -25.20
N LEU A 311 -3.11 7.65 -26.12
CA LEU A 311 -4.21 6.76 -26.48
C LEU A 311 -4.26 6.64 -28.00
N ARG A 312 -4.57 5.43 -28.49
CA ARG A 312 -4.77 5.16 -29.91
C ARG A 312 -6.04 4.34 -30.09
N ASP A 313 -7.06 4.95 -30.73
CA ASP A 313 -8.34 4.31 -31.05
C ASP A 313 -8.91 3.45 -29.90
N PHE A 314 -8.79 3.97 -28.68
CA PHE A 314 -9.18 3.23 -27.48
C PHE A 314 -10.69 3.12 -27.40
N TYR A 315 -11.17 1.88 -27.34
CA TYR A 315 -12.58 1.55 -27.12
C TYR A 315 -12.73 0.79 -25.81
N TYR A 316 -13.64 1.26 -24.96
CA TYR A 316 -13.96 0.57 -23.69
C TYR A 316 -15.38 0.93 -23.25
N ASN A 317 -16.11 -0.07 -22.78
CA ASN A 317 -17.44 0.11 -22.19
C ASN A 317 -17.41 -0.27 -20.72
N PHE A 318 -17.51 0.72 -19.82
CA PHE A 318 -17.41 0.54 -18.38
C PHE A 318 -18.71 -0.01 -17.83
N SER A 319 -18.59 -1.11 -17.07
CA SER A 319 -19.71 -1.83 -16.50
C SER A 319 -20.20 -1.22 -15.19
N ARG A 320 -21.45 -1.52 -14.83
CA ARG A 320 -22.04 -1.07 -13.58
C ARG A 320 -21.38 -1.78 -12.39
N TYR A 321 -21.01 -1.03 -11.34
CA TYR A 321 -20.32 -1.52 -10.13
C TYR A 321 -18.92 -2.07 -10.36
N GLU A 322 -18.36 -1.85 -11.51
CA GLU A 322 -17.00 -2.27 -11.84
C GLU A 322 -15.98 -1.50 -10.99
N LYS A 323 -14.97 -2.21 -10.50
CA LYS A 323 -13.85 -1.64 -9.76
C LYS A 323 -12.58 -1.90 -10.55
N MET A 324 -12.14 -0.90 -11.28
CA MET A 324 -11.02 -0.97 -12.21
C MET A 324 -9.75 -0.38 -11.63
N GLY A 325 -8.64 -1.09 -11.76
CA GLY A 325 -7.31 -0.58 -11.51
C GLY A 325 -6.61 -0.14 -12.80
N ILE A 326 -5.94 0.99 -12.78
CA ILE A 326 -5.08 1.44 -13.86
C ILE A 326 -3.62 1.31 -13.40
N VAL A 327 -2.85 0.49 -14.12
CA VAL A 327 -1.44 0.24 -13.83
C VAL A 327 -0.56 0.50 -15.05
N GLY A 328 0.71 0.82 -14.82
CA GLY A 328 1.69 1.08 -15.88
C GLY A 328 2.82 1.97 -15.40
N GLY A 329 3.89 2.07 -16.17
CA GLY A 329 5.06 2.90 -15.87
C GLY A 329 4.73 4.38 -15.71
N ASN A 330 5.65 5.13 -15.14
CA ASN A 330 5.49 6.58 -15.03
C ASN A 330 5.50 7.24 -16.41
N GLY A 331 4.60 8.20 -16.61
CA GLY A 331 4.48 8.93 -17.87
C GLY A 331 3.81 8.16 -19.03
N THR A 332 3.20 6.98 -18.79
CA THR A 332 2.47 6.22 -19.83
C THR A 332 1.10 6.81 -20.18
N GLY A 333 0.63 7.80 -19.42
CA GLY A 333 -0.63 8.51 -19.73
C GLY A 333 -1.80 8.20 -18.80
N LYS A 334 -1.57 7.54 -17.66
CA LYS A 334 -2.60 7.20 -16.67
C LYS A 334 -3.44 8.40 -16.21
N SER A 335 -2.78 9.44 -15.68
CA SER A 335 -3.47 10.67 -15.24
C SER A 335 -4.06 11.47 -16.41
N THR A 336 -3.48 11.37 -17.61
CA THR A 336 -4.05 11.97 -18.81
C THR A 336 -5.38 11.31 -19.20
N PHE A 337 -5.45 9.98 -19.11
CA PHE A 337 -6.70 9.25 -19.34
C PHE A 337 -7.80 9.68 -18.36
N ILE A 338 -7.46 9.85 -17.08
CA ILE A 338 -8.40 10.36 -16.07
C ILE A 338 -8.86 11.78 -16.43
N LYS A 339 -7.93 12.68 -16.79
CA LYS A 339 -8.26 14.07 -17.17
C LYS A 339 -9.15 14.12 -18.42
N LEU A 340 -8.95 13.22 -19.39
CA LEU A 340 -9.83 13.05 -20.55
C LEU A 340 -11.23 12.57 -20.14
N LEU A 341 -11.33 11.55 -19.29
CA LEU A 341 -12.60 11.01 -18.79
C LEU A 341 -13.41 12.07 -18.03
N LEU A 342 -12.73 12.90 -17.24
CA LEU A 342 -13.37 13.99 -16.48
C LEU A 342 -13.66 15.25 -17.34
N GLY A 343 -13.33 15.23 -18.63
CA GLY A 343 -13.54 16.36 -19.53
C GLY A 343 -12.64 17.57 -19.24
N GLN A 344 -11.54 17.39 -18.51
CA GLN A 344 -10.55 18.45 -18.26
C GLN A 344 -9.61 18.67 -19.45
N ILE A 345 -9.46 17.66 -20.29
CA ILE A 345 -8.70 17.69 -21.54
C ILE A 345 -9.60 17.12 -22.63
N GLU A 346 -9.59 17.72 -23.83
CA GLU A 346 -10.32 17.19 -24.96
C GLU A 346 -9.50 16.13 -25.71
N PRO A 347 -10.12 15.04 -26.18
CA PRO A 347 -9.47 14.05 -27.04
C PRO A 347 -9.21 14.65 -28.43
N ASP A 348 -8.22 14.14 -29.16
CA ASP A 348 -7.93 14.57 -30.54
C ASP A 348 -8.93 13.92 -31.52
N SER A 349 -9.37 12.70 -31.22
CA SER A 349 -10.46 12.01 -31.94
C SER A 349 -11.24 11.11 -31.01
N GLY A 350 -12.44 10.71 -31.42
CA GLY A 350 -13.35 9.92 -30.58
C GLY A 350 -14.09 10.77 -29.55
N ARG A 351 -14.79 10.11 -28.64
CA ARG A 351 -15.54 10.79 -27.57
C ARG A 351 -15.75 9.87 -26.37
N PHE A 352 -15.97 10.48 -25.21
CA PHE A 352 -16.50 9.83 -24.02
C PHE A 352 -18.01 10.07 -23.96
N ASP A 353 -18.79 9.01 -23.92
CA ASP A 353 -20.24 9.07 -23.77
C ASP A 353 -20.62 8.66 -22.35
N ILE A 354 -20.85 9.65 -21.47
CA ILE A 354 -21.03 9.48 -20.02
C ILE A 354 -22.52 9.50 -19.69
N GLY A 355 -22.96 8.57 -18.83
CA GLY A 355 -24.34 8.50 -18.37
C GLY A 355 -24.75 9.70 -17.51
N GLU A 356 -25.94 10.25 -17.72
CA GLU A 356 -26.44 11.45 -17.03
C GLU A 356 -26.53 11.30 -15.49
N THR A 357 -26.62 10.07 -15.00
CA THR A 357 -26.70 9.78 -13.56
C THR A 357 -25.35 9.68 -12.88
N VAL A 358 -24.25 9.72 -13.63
CA VAL A 358 -22.89 9.58 -13.10
C VAL A 358 -22.47 10.86 -12.38
N ARG A 359 -22.04 10.70 -11.13
CA ARG A 359 -21.48 11.78 -10.30
C ARG A 359 -20.08 11.41 -9.89
N PHE A 360 -19.10 12.03 -10.56
CA PHE A 360 -17.69 11.79 -10.27
C PHE A 360 -17.26 12.40 -8.94
N GLY A 361 -16.55 11.60 -8.13
CA GLY A 361 -15.72 12.07 -7.03
C GLY A 361 -14.26 11.85 -7.42
N TYR A 362 -13.54 12.93 -7.70
CA TYR A 362 -12.16 12.86 -8.14
C TYR A 362 -11.19 13.23 -7.03
N PHE A 363 -10.30 12.30 -6.71
CA PHE A 363 -9.16 12.51 -5.82
C PHE A 363 -7.89 12.60 -6.66
N SER A 364 -7.38 13.81 -6.88
CA SER A 364 -6.24 14.05 -7.76
C SER A 364 -4.90 13.88 -7.07
N GLN A 365 -3.87 13.57 -7.82
CA GLN A 365 -2.50 13.50 -7.33
C GLN A 365 -1.99 14.88 -6.86
N GLU A 366 -2.38 15.97 -7.52
CA GLU A 366 -1.97 17.34 -7.19
C GLU A 366 -2.57 17.84 -5.86
N GLY A 367 -3.67 17.23 -5.40
CA GLY A 367 -4.36 17.62 -4.17
C GLY A 367 -5.26 18.84 -4.33
N LEU A 368 -5.76 19.35 -3.22
CA LEU A 368 -6.58 20.54 -3.11
C LEU A 368 -5.86 21.57 -2.25
N THR A 369 -5.85 22.81 -2.68
CA THR A 369 -5.34 23.93 -1.90
C THR A 369 -6.45 24.41 -0.97
N PHE A 370 -6.25 24.26 0.31
CA PHE A 370 -7.18 24.77 1.33
C PHE A 370 -6.77 26.16 1.76
N ARG A 371 -7.74 26.93 2.24
CA ARG A 371 -7.45 28.17 2.95
C ARG A 371 -6.90 27.87 4.32
N ASP A 372 -5.76 28.42 4.65
CA ASP A 372 -5.05 28.14 5.89
C ASP A 372 -5.80 28.65 7.14
N ASP A 373 -6.68 29.63 6.98
CA ASP A 373 -7.48 30.27 8.04
C ASP A 373 -8.79 29.53 8.38
N GLN A 374 -9.14 28.47 7.65
CA GLN A 374 -10.33 27.67 7.90
C GLN A 374 -10.05 26.55 8.91
N LYS A 375 -11.09 26.18 9.69
CA LYS A 375 -11.04 24.97 10.52
C LYS A 375 -11.37 23.73 9.71
N VAL A 376 -10.77 22.61 10.11
CA VAL A 376 -10.96 21.31 9.45
C VAL A 376 -12.43 20.94 9.30
N ILE A 377 -13.23 21.10 10.37
CA ILE A 377 -14.65 20.74 10.37
C ILE A 377 -15.48 21.64 9.46
N ASP A 378 -15.13 22.93 9.37
CA ASP A 378 -15.91 23.90 8.60
C ASP A 378 -15.79 23.59 7.10
N ILE A 379 -14.59 23.17 6.62
CA ILE A 379 -14.38 22.76 5.24
C ILE A 379 -15.32 21.61 4.83
N ILE A 380 -15.53 20.64 5.71
CA ILE A 380 -16.43 19.53 5.42
C ILE A 380 -17.89 19.97 5.47
N ARG A 381 -18.26 20.84 6.44
CA ARG A 381 -19.62 21.40 6.57
C ARG A 381 -20.00 22.30 5.41
N ASP A 382 -19.05 23.04 4.85
CA ASP A 382 -19.28 23.87 3.64
C ASP A 382 -19.72 23.03 2.43
N ILE A 383 -19.40 21.71 2.42
CA ILE A 383 -19.82 20.79 1.37
C ILE A 383 -21.20 20.20 1.69
N ALA A 384 -21.36 19.65 2.89
CA ALA A 384 -22.62 19.12 3.40
C ALA A 384 -22.55 18.93 4.94
N ASP A 385 -23.66 19.11 5.63
CA ASP A 385 -23.74 18.84 7.07
C ASP A 385 -23.70 17.35 7.40
N TYR A 386 -24.24 16.52 6.48
CA TYR A 386 -24.28 15.07 6.61
C TYR A 386 -24.34 14.38 5.26
N VAL A 387 -23.92 13.12 5.22
CA VAL A 387 -24.11 12.18 4.11
C VAL A 387 -25.21 11.19 4.48
N ASP A 388 -26.18 10.97 3.60
CA ASP A 388 -27.23 9.97 3.80
C ASP A 388 -26.66 8.55 3.51
N LEU A 389 -26.62 7.72 4.54
CA LEU A 389 -26.19 6.32 4.43
C LEU A 389 -27.35 5.36 4.11
N GLY A 390 -28.58 5.87 3.93
CA GLY A 390 -29.78 5.10 3.72
C GLY A 390 -30.42 4.56 5.00
N GLY A 391 -31.70 4.18 4.89
CA GLY A 391 -32.47 3.68 6.05
C GLY A 391 -32.63 4.67 7.20
N GLY A 392 -32.60 5.98 6.90
CA GLY A 392 -32.69 7.04 7.92
C GLY A 392 -31.39 7.26 8.73
N LYS A 393 -30.27 6.64 8.34
CA LYS A 393 -28.97 6.85 8.96
C LYS A 393 -28.22 7.97 8.23
N HIS A 394 -27.78 8.94 9.00
CA HIS A 394 -26.98 10.06 8.49
C HIS A 394 -25.58 10.01 9.11
N LEU A 395 -24.57 10.30 8.33
CA LEU A 395 -23.19 10.46 8.77
C LEU A 395 -22.86 11.94 8.81
N THR A 396 -22.68 12.50 9.99
CA THR A 396 -22.32 13.91 10.15
C THR A 396 -20.88 14.16 9.73
N ALA A 397 -20.56 15.42 9.38
CA ALA A 397 -19.19 15.86 9.08
C ALA A 397 -18.18 15.44 10.15
N SER A 398 -18.55 15.62 11.45
CA SER A 398 -17.68 15.22 12.56
C SER A 398 -17.46 13.70 12.64
N GLN A 399 -18.51 12.89 12.41
CA GLN A 399 -18.39 11.44 12.40
C GLN A 399 -17.54 10.93 11.23
N LEU A 400 -17.66 11.54 10.03
CA LEU A 400 -16.81 11.22 8.89
C LEU A 400 -15.34 11.51 9.22
N LEU A 401 -15.04 12.68 9.74
CA LEU A 401 -13.69 13.05 10.16
C LEU A 401 -13.13 12.10 11.24
N GLN A 402 -13.95 11.71 12.23
CA GLN A 402 -13.56 10.73 13.24
C GLN A 402 -13.26 9.37 12.63
N HIS A 403 -14.08 8.94 11.66
CA HIS A 403 -13.83 7.68 10.94
C HIS A 403 -12.48 7.68 10.23
N PHE A 404 -12.11 8.82 9.64
CA PHE A 404 -10.80 9.04 9.04
C PHE A 404 -9.73 9.51 10.03
N LEU A 405 -9.88 9.16 11.30
CA LEU A 405 -8.87 9.35 12.36
C LEU A 405 -8.54 10.82 12.72
N PHE A 406 -9.41 11.76 12.46
CA PHE A 406 -9.31 13.10 13.04
C PHE A 406 -9.88 13.12 14.45
N THR A 407 -9.05 13.43 15.43
CA THR A 407 -9.53 13.60 16.82
C THR A 407 -10.46 14.80 16.93
N PRO A 408 -11.36 14.86 17.94
CA PRO A 408 -12.23 16.03 18.15
C PRO A 408 -11.44 17.34 18.25
N GLU A 409 -10.25 17.33 18.84
CA GLU A 409 -9.39 18.51 18.93
C GLU A 409 -8.86 18.92 17.55
N GLN A 410 -8.39 17.96 16.74
CA GLN A 410 -7.91 18.21 15.37
C GLN A 410 -9.00 18.75 14.46
N GLN A 411 -10.26 18.33 14.64
CA GLN A 411 -11.40 18.84 13.85
C GLN A 411 -11.62 20.34 14.01
N HIS A 412 -11.31 20.89 15.20
CA HIS A 412 -11.44 22.31 15.50
C HIS A 412 -10.16 23.11 15.27
N ASN A 413 -9.06 22.45 14.88
CA ASN A 413 -7.81 23.12 14.51
C ASN A 413 -7.92 23.76 13.13
N TYR A 414 -7.08 24.77 12.90
CA TYR A 414 -6.90 25.38 11.59
C TYR A 414 -6.06 24.51 10.66
N VAL A 415 -6.32 24.59 9.36
CA VAL A 415 -5.67 23.78 8.32
C VAL A 415 -4.16 23.99 8.25
N TYR A 416 -3.66 25.20 8.55
CA TYR A 416 -2.22 25.45 8.55
C TYR A 416 -1.43 24.60 9.58
N LYS A 417 -2.12 24.10 10.62
CA LYS A 417 -1.52 23.22 11.64
C LYS A 417 -1.44 21.76 11.24
N LEU A 418 -2.09 21.38 10.13
CA LEU A 418 -2.09 20.01 9.66
C LEU A 418 -0.80 19.68 8.91
N SER A 419 -0.29 18.47 9.14
CA SER A 419 0.76 17.87 8.31
C SER A 419 0.29 17.62 6.87
N GLY A 420 1.23 17.42 5.93
CA GLY A 420 0.89 17.11 4.53
C GLY A 420 -0.03 15.90 4.39
N GLY A 421 0.24 14.81 5.11
CA GLY A 421 -0.60 13.62 5.10
C GLY A 421 -1.99 13.85 5.72
N GLU A 422 -2.11 14.70 6.75
CA GLU A 422 -3.42 15.09 7.31
C GLU A 422 -4.22 15.97 6.34
N LYS A 423 -3.56 16.90 5.61
CA LYS A 423 -4.20 17.67 4.54
C LYS A 423 -4.70 16.76 3.41
N ARG A 424 -3.92 15.76 3.04
CA ARG A 424 -4.29 14.75 2.04
C ARG A 424 -5.51 13.92 2.48
N LYS A 425 -5.53 13.52 3.75
CA LYS A 425 -6.66 12.83 4.39
C LYS A 425 -7.93 13.70 4.42
N LEU A 426 -7.78 14.99 4.76
CA LEU A 426 -8.89 15.95 4.72
C LEU A 426 -9.45 16.09 3.30
N TYR A 427 -8.59 16.15 2.28
CA TYR A 427 -9.01 16.19 0.88
C TYR A 427 -9.83 14.95 0.51
N LEU A 428 -9.40 13.76 0.93
CA LEU A 428 -10.19 12.54 0.71
C LEU A 428 -11.59 12.67 1.36
N CYS A 429 -11.68 13.15 2.60
CA CYS A 429 -12.95 13.39 3.26
C CYS A 429 -13.85 14.36 2.48
N THR A 430 -13.29 15.42 1.85
CA THR A 430 -14.08 16.36 1.03
C THR A 430 -14.65 15.70 -0.22
N VAL A 431 -13.90 14.80 -0.86
CA VAL A 431 -14.38 14.04 -2.03
C VAL A 431 -15.52 13.09 -1.64
N LEU A 432 -15.37 12.36 -0.53
CA LEU A 432 -16.36 11.40 -0.06
C LEU A 432 -17.65 12.09 0.46
N MET A 433 -17.51 13.28 1.06
CA MET A 433 -18.65 14.06 1.57
C MET A 433 -19.61 14.52 0.46
N ARG A 434 -19.13 14.67 -0.78
CA ARG A 434 -19.96 14.98 -1.95
C ARG A 434 -20.89 13.84 -2.38
N ASN A 435 -20.79 12.67 -1.72
CA ASN A 435 -21.58 11.47 -1.99
C ASN A 435 -21.59 11.06 -3.46
N PRO A 436 -20.42 10.84 -4.08
CA PRO A 436 -20.32 10.40 -5.47
C PRO A 436 -20.85 8.97 -5.64
N ASN A 437 -21.27 8.61 -6.86
CA ASN A 437 -21.56 7.23 -7.25
C ASN A 437 -20.50 6.63 -8.17
N PHE A 438 -19.51 7.44 -8.56
CA PHE A 438 -18.33 7.04 -9.31
C PHE A 438 -17.09 7.71 -8.70
N LEU A 439 -16.18 6.89 -8.14
CA LEU A 439 -14.95 7.37 -7.55
C LEU A 439 -13.78 7.19 -8.53
N VAL A 440 -13.00 8.24 -8.69
CA VAL A 440 -11.74 8.23 -9.44
C VAL A 440 -10.64 8.64 -8.47
N LEU A 441 -9.72 7.72 -8.18
CA LEU A 441 -8.65 7.91 -7.21
C LEU A 441 -7.30 7.82 -7.93
N ASP A 442 -6.60 8.96 -8.03
CA ASP A 442 -5.28 9.06 -8.67
C ASP A 442 -4.19 9.08 -7.59
N GLU A 443 -3.45 7.97 -7.44
CA GLU A 443 -2.42 7.72 -6.42
C GLU A 443 -2.91 8.03 -4.99
N PRO A 444 -4.01 7.42 -4.52
CA PRO A 444 -4.54 7.70 -3.19
C PRO A 444 -3.64 7.18 -2.07
N THR A 445 -2.74 6.26 -2.37
CA THR A 445 -1.84 5.62 -1.42
C THR A 445 -0.66 6.47 -1.03
N ASN A 446 -0.32 7.48 -1.85
CA ASN A 446 0.76 8.41 -1.55
C ASN A 446 0.35 9.33 -0.37
N ASP A 447 1.24 9.49 0.59
CA ASP A 447 1.10 10.38 1.76
C ASP A 447 -0.02 9.99 2.77
N LEU A 448 -0.78 8.91 2.54
CA LEU A 448 -1.72 8.38 3.52
C LEU A 448 -1.05 7.32 4.42
N ASP A 449 -1.31 7.38 5.73
CA ASP A 449 -0.82 6.36 6.65
C ASP A 449 -1.56 5.02 6.47
N ILE A 450 -0.91 3.94 6.89
CA ILE A 450 -1.40 2.56 6.74
C ILE A 450 -2.81 2.38 7.35
N GLN A 451 -3.12 3.05 8.46
CA GLN A 451 -4.43 2.94 9.10
C GLN A 451 -5.52 3.65 8.28
N THR A 452 -5.21 4.83 7.74
CA THR A 452 -6.12 5.53 6.82
C THR A 452 -6.35 4.73 5.54
N LEU A 453 -5.30 4.09 5.01
CA LEU A 453 -5.42 3.20 3.85
C LEU A 453 -6.33 2.00 4.13
N GLN A 454 -6.24 1.37 5.31
CA GLN A 454 -7.15 0.30 5.71
C GLN A 454 -8.60 0.75 5.74
N ILE A 455 -8.87 1.93 6.30
CA ILE A 455 -10.22 2.51 6.33
C ILE A 455 -10.74 2.78 4.91
N LEU A 456 -9.88 3.32 4.04
CA LEU A 456 -10.24 3.56 2.64
C LEU A 456 -10.53 2.26 1.90
N GLU A 457 -9.74 1.21 2.10
CA GLU A 457 -9.97 -0.12 1.52
C GLU A 457 -11.32 -0.69 1.94
N GLU A 458 -11.63 -0.68 3.25
CA GLU A 458 -12.91 -1.15 3.76
C GLU A 458 -14.09 -0.36 3.17
N TYR A 459 -13.92 0.97 3.08
CA TYR A 459 -14.92 1.82 2.44
C TYR A 459 -15.14 1.48 0.96
N LEU A 460 -14.05 1.29 0.20
CA LEU A 460 -14.10 0.98 -1.23
C LEU A 460 -14.63 -0.43 -1.51
N GLN A 461 -14.39 -1.39 -0.63
CA GLN A 461 -14.96 -2.75 -0.74
C GLN A 461 -16.48 -2.74 -0.62
N ASP A 462 -17.00 -1.96 0.35
CA ASP A 462 -18.45 -1.83 0.59
C ASP A 462 -19.11 -0.74 -0.28
N PHE A 463 -18.32 -0.02 -1.10
CA PHE A 463 -18.83 1.08 -1.92
C PHE A 463 -19.75 0.58 -3.03
N PRO A 464 -21.03 1.02 -3.05
CA PRO A 464 -22.05 0.51 -3.99
C PRO A 464 -22.06 1.28 -5.31
N GLY A 465 -20.92 1.74 -5.77
CA GLY A 465 -20.73 2.50 -7.01
C GLY A 465 -19.58 1.95 -7.83
N CYS A 466 -19.21 2.70 -8.86
CA CYS A 466 -18.07 2.39 -9.72
C CYS A 466 -16.80 3.03 -9.16
N VAL A 467 -15.66 2.37 -9.36
CA VAL A 467 -14.37 2.86 -8.88
C VAL A 467 -13.31 2.73 -9.97
N ILE A 468 -12.55 3.79 -10.20
CA ILE A 468 -11.28 3.74 -10.92
C ILE A 468 -10.17 4.11 -9.95
N VAL A 469 -9.14 3.27 -9.85
CA VAL A 469 -7.97 3.51 -9.02
C VAL A 469 -6.71 3.48 -9.88
N VAL A 470 -5.93 4.54 -9.83
CA VAL A 470 -4.52 4.51 -10.25
C VAL A 470 -3.68 4.35 -9.00
N SER A 471 -2.94 3.28 -8.86
CA SER A 471 -2.02 3.10 -7.72
C SER A 471 -0.85 2.21 -8.07
N HIS A 472 0.28 2.49 -7.42
CA HIS A 472 1.46 1.65 -7.41
C HIS A 472 1.51 0.70 -6.19
N ASP A 473 0.58 0.83 -5.24
CA ASP A 473 0.43 -0.08 -4.10
C ASP A 473 -0.31 -1.36 -4.55
N ARG A 474 0.43 -2.47 -4.58
CA ARG A 474 -0.08 -3.78 -4.99
C ARG A 474 -1.12 -4.32 -4.02
N TYR A 475 -0.90 -4.15 -2.72
CA TYR A 475 -1.81 -4.63 -1.69
C TYR A 475 -3.17 -3.93 -1.77
N PHE A 476 -3.13 -2.60 -1.95
CA PHE A 476 -4.33 -1.79 -2.14
C PHE A 476 -5.09 -2.21 -3.41
N THR A 477 -4.37 -2.33 -4.52
CA THR A 477 -4.95 -2.72 -5.81
C THR A 477 -5.59 -4.10 -5.75
N ASP A 478 -4.88 -5.12 -5.22
CA ASP A 478 -5.40 -6.48 -5.12
C ASP A 478 -6.65 -6.61 -4.25
N LYS A 479 -6.79 -5.72 -3.26
CA LYS A 479 -7.91 -5.74 -2.31
C LYS A 479 -9.15 -5.01 -2.80
N VAL A 480 -8.96 -3.99 -3.65
CA VAL A 480 -10.04 -3.08 -4.07
C VAL A 480 -10.56 -3.37 -5.46
N VAL A 481 -9.68 -3.80 -6.39
CA VAL A 481 -10.04 -3.95 -7.81
C VAL A 481 -10.12 -5.40 -8.25
N ASP A 482 -10.99 -5.66 -9.19
CA ASP A 482 -11.22 -6.97 -9.82
C ASP A 482 -10.87 -6.98 -11.32
N HIS A 483 -10.48 -5.83 -11.88
CA HIS A 483 -10.19 -5.61 -13.29
C HIS A 483 -9.05 -4.60 -13.47
N LEU A 484 -8.15 -4.82 -14.45
CA LEU A 484 -7.01 -3.95 -14.70
C LEU A 484 -6.94 -3.44 -16.14
N LEU A 485 -6.68 -2.14 -16.30
CA LEU A 485 -6.17 -1.55 -17.52
C LEU A 485 -4.67 -1.30 -17.40
N VAL A 486 -3.89 -2.01 -18.19
CA VAL A 486 -2.43 -1.96 -18.16
C VAL A 486 -1.92 -1.04 -19.27
N PHE A 487 -1.39 0.11 -18.89
CA PHE A 487 -0.80 1.09 -19.80
C PHE A 487 0.66 0.74 -20.08
N LYS A 488 0.94 0.23 -21.30
CA LYS A 488 2.30 -0.17 -21.70
C LYS A 488 3.10 0.97 -22.35
N GLY A 489 2.45 2.11 -22.59
CA GLY A 489 3.01 3.25 -23.32
C GLY A 489 2.73 3.19 -24.83
N ASN A 490 3.03 4.29 -25.53
CA ASN A 490 2.81 4.46 -26.97
C ASN A 490 1.36 4.17 -27.45
N GLY A 491 0.37 4.41 -26.58
CA GLY A 491 -1.04 4.17 -26.86
C GLY A 491 -1.48 2.70 -26.79
N ASP A 492 -0.61 1.77 -26.35
CA ASP A 492 -0.97 0.37 -26.12
C ASP A 492 -1.52 0.21 -24.70
N ILE A 493 -2.80 -0.18 -24.61
CA ILE A 493 -3.51 -0.45 -23.37
C ILE A 493 -4.02 -1.89 -23.43
N GLN A 494 -3.62 -2.68 -22.45
CA GLN A 494 -4.08 -4.05 -22.32
C GLN A 494 -5.15 -4.12 -21.24
N ASP A 495 -6.29 -4.68 -21.61
CA ASP A 495 -7.34 -5.09 -20.70
C ASP A 495 -7.01 -6.44 -20.08
N PHE A 496 -7.11 -6.55 -18.75
CA PHE A 496 -6.82 -7.77 -18.02
C PHE A 496 -7.91 -8.04 -16.95
N PRO A 497 -8.72 -9.11 -17.13
CA PRO A 497 -9.72 -9.50 -16.14
C PRO A 497 -9.04 -10.19 -14.94
N GLY A 498 -8.85 -9.46 -13.85
CA GLY A 498 -8.23 -9.94 -12.64
C GLY A 498 -7.47 -8.86 -11.88
N ASN A 499 -6.90 -9.23 -10.73
CA ASN A 499 -6.14 -8.33 -9.88
C ASN A 499 -4.65 -8.25 -10.30
N TYR A 500 -3.88 -7.41 -9.60
CA TYR A 500 -2.47 -7.17 -9.94
C TYR A 500 -1.58 -8.42 -9.74
N SER A 501 -1.80 -9.18 -8.69
CA SER A 501 -1.03 -10.42 -8.44
C SER A 501 -1.23 -11.45 -9.55
N GLN A 502 -2.45 -11.62 -10.05
CA GLN A 502 -2.75 -12.49 -11.18
C GLN A 502 -2.11 -11.99 -12.49
N TYR A 503 -2.15 -10.67 -12.72
CA TYR A 503 -1.47 -10.07 -13.89
C TYR A 503 0.04 -10.32 -13.86
N ARG A 504 0.66 -10.18 -12.69
CA ARG A 504 2.10 -10.42 -12.51
C ARG A 504 2.49 -11.88 -12.80
N GLU A 505 1.74 -12.85 -12.26
CA GLU A 505 1.94 -14.26 -12.56
C GLU A 505 1.83 -14.53 -14.07
N TRP A 506 0.81 -13.98 -14.69
CA TRP A 506 0.63 -14.10 -16.14
C TRP A 506 1.80 -13.47 -16.93
N LYS A 507 2.28 -12.27 -16.51
CA LYS A 507 3.43 -11.60 -17.15
C LYS A 507 4.71 -12.42 -17.01
N SER A 508 4.97 -13.02 -15.83
CA SER A 508 6.16 -13.86 -15.60
C SER A 508 6.15 -15.13 -16.48
N LEU A 509 5.02 -15.83 -16.53
CA LEU A 509 4.86 -17.01 -17.40
C LEU A 509 5.10 -16.67 -18.87
N LYS A 510 4.55 -15.54 -19.34
CA LYS A 510 4.73 -15.11 -20.73
C LYS A 510 6.17 -14.68 -21.06
N SER A 511 6.92 -14.16 -20.07
CA SER A 511 8.34 -13.82 -20.25
C SER A 511 9.23 -15.06 -20.33
N GLU A 512 8.94 -16.09 -19.53
CA GLU A 512 9.64 -17.39 -19.59
C GLU A 512 9.39 -18.11 -20.92
N GLU A 513 8.17 -18.05 -21.46
CA GLU A 513 7.85 -18.58 -22.78
C GLU A 513 8.61 -17.86 -23.92
N LYS A 514 8.77 -16.53 -23.82
CA LYS A 514 9.52 -15.75 -24.81
C LYS A 514 11.02 -16.06 -24.75
N SER A 515 11.60 -16.15 -23.56
CA SER A 515 13.02 -16.50 -23.38
C SER A 515 13.33 -17.92 -23.88
N SER A 516 12.43 -18.88 -23.63
CA SER A 516 12.57 -20.25 -24.14
C SER A 516 12.39 -20.38 -25.66
N ARG A 517 11.67 -19.43 -26.29
CA ARG A 517 11.56 -19.37 -27.78
C ARG A 517 12.74 -18.66 -28.43
N GLN A 518 13.41 -17.73 -27.76
CA GLN A 518 14.63 -17.08 -28.30
C GLN A 518 15.83 -18.00 -28.22
N THR A 519 16.05 -18.73 -27.15
CA THR A 519 17.09 -19.76 -27.04
C THR A 519 16.91 -20.88 -28.06
N LYS A 520 15.67 -21.19 -28.47
CA LYS A 520 15.42 -22.17 -29.56
C LYS A 520 15.66 -21.61 -30.96
N LYS A 521 15.74 -20.29 -31.17
CA LYS A 521 16.04 -19.68 -32.48
C LYS A 521 17.55 -19.53 -32.72
N GLU A 522 18.36 -19.34 -31.69
CA GLU A 522 19.82 -19.23 -31.81
C GLU A 522 20.51 -20.59 -31.94
N ASP A 523 19.92 -21.68 -31.43
CA ASP A 523 20.45 -23.05 -31.55
C ASP A 523 20.12 -23.74 -32.87
N ASN A 524 19.30 -23.14 -33.76
CA ASN A 524 18.84 -23.78 -34.99
C ASN A 524 19.79 -23.56 -36.21
N THR A 525 20.97 -22.95 -36.02
CA THR A 525 21.97 -22.82 -37.12
C THR A 525 23.08 -23.86 -37.09
N ASN A 526 23.18 -24.73 -36.10
CA ASN A 526 24.13 -25.84 -36.11
C ASN A 526 23.67 -26.99 -35.20
N LYS A 527 22.97 -27.99 -35.72
CA LYS A 527 23.27 -29.43 -35.56
C LYS A 527 22.09 -30.32 -35.94
N LYS A 528 22.46 -31.34 -36.71
CA LYS A 528 21.64 -32.53 -37.03
C LYS A 528 21.33 -33.36 -35.76
N VAL A 529 20.07 -33.81 -35.70
CA VAL A 529 19.58 -35.08 -35.11
C VAL A 529 20.05 -35.45 -33.71
N SER A 530 19.16 -35.31 -32.73
CA SER A 530 18.98 -36.27 -31.62
C SER A 530 17.64 -36.05 -30.90
N SER A 531 16.84 -37.11 -30.83
CA SER A 531 15.74 -37.53 -29.94
C SER A 531 14.81 -36.48 -29.30
N PRO A 532 13.49 -36.77 -29.22
CA PRO A 532 12.47 -35.86 -28.64
C PRO A 532 12.61 -35.82 -27.12
N SER A 533 12.92 -34.64 -26.57
CA SER A 533 12.81 -34.40 -25.14
C SER A 533 11.32 -34.21 -24.75
N ASN A 534 10.81 -35.13 -23.97
CA ASN A 534 9.49 -35.09 -23.33
C ASN A 534 9.41 -33.88 -22.37
N LYS A 535 8.93 -32.74 -22.84
CA LYS A 535 8.52 -31.62 -21.95
C LYS A 535 7.03 -31.33 -22.17
N LEU A 536 6.30 -31.23 -21.06
CA LEU A 536 4.89 -30.90 -21.03
C LEU A 536 4.54 -29.69 -21.92
N THR A 537 3.54 -29.86 -22.75
CA THR A 537 2.93 -28.76 -23.51
C THR A 537 2.12 -27.85 -22.57
N TYR A 538 1.85 -26.61 -22.99
CA TYR A 538 1.03 -25.66 -22.21
C TYR A 538 -0.35 -26.25 -21.85
N GLY A 539 -0.99 -26.97 -22.78
CA GLY A 539 -2.26 -27.66 -22.53
C GLY A 539 -2.16 -28.72 -21.42
N GLU A 540 -1.09 -29.52 -21.42
CA GLU A 540 -0.86 -30.55 -20.41
C GLU A 540 -0.56 -29.96 -19.01
N ARG A 541 0.08 -28.79 -18.92
CA ARG A 541 0.27 -28.08 -17.65
C ARG A 541 -1.03 -27.48 -17.11
N LEU A 542 -1.89 -26.98 -17.98
CA LEU A 542 -3.21 -26.48 -17.59
C LEU A 542 -4.10 -27.65 -17.13
N GLU A 543 -4.05 -28.77 -17.85
CA GLU A 543 -4.74 -30.02 -17.50
C GLU A 543 -4.27 -30.53 -16.13
N MET A 544 -2.97 -30.54 -15.87
CA MET A 544 -2.38 -30.94 -14.58
C MET A 544 -2.89 -30.07 -13.41
N LYS A 545 -2.90 -28.74 -13.55
CA LYS A 545 -3.43 -27.82 -12.53
C LYS A 545 -4.95 -27.98 -12.33
N GLN A 546 -5.68 -28.29 -13.39
CA GLN A 546 -7.12 -28.55 -13.29
C GLN A 546 -7.39 -29.88 -12.56
N LEU A 547 -6.61 -30.92 -12.88
CA LEU A 547 -6.68 -32.20 -12.21
C LEU A 547 -6.37 -32.10 -10.71
N GLU A 548 -5.37 -31.28 -10.31
CA GLU A 548 -5.07 -31.01 -8.89
C GLU A 548 -6.27 -30.42 -8.14
N LYS A 549 -6.95 -29.44 -8.75
CA LYS A 549 -8.15 -28.82 -8.15
C LYS A 549 -9.31 -29.80 -8.06
N ASP A 550 -9.52 -30.58 -9.13
CA ASP A 550 -10.60 -31.55 -9.18
C ASP A 550 -10.38 -32.68 -8.17
N ILE A 551 -9.13 -33.18 -8.04
CA ILE A 551 -8.77 -34.21 -7.04
C ILE A 551 -9.05 -33.68 -5.62
N ALA A 552 -8.62 -32.45 -5.30
CA ALA A 552 -8.85 -31.84 -3.99
C ALA A 552 -10.34 -31.69 -3.65
N LEU A 553 -11.18 -31.33 -4.62
CA LEU A 553 -12.64 -31.24 -4.44
C LEU A 553 -13.28 -32.62 -4.21
N LEU A 554 -12.86 -33.63 -4.98
CA LEU A 554 -13.37 -34.99 -4.84
C LEU A 554 -12.93 -35.63 -3.52
N GLU A 555 -11.72 -35.37 -3.05
CA GLU A 555 -11.25 -35.82 -1.72
C GLU A 555 -12.05 -35.16 -0.58
N GLU A 556 -12.42 -33.89 -0.72
CA GLU A 556 -13.27 -33.20 0.26
C GLU A 556 -14.69 -33.79 0.27
N GLU A 557 -15.26 -34.12 -0.89
CA GLU A 557 -16.54 -34.79 -1.00
C GLU A 557 -16.47 -36.22 -0.44
N GLN A 558 -15.38 -36.96 -0.69
CA GLN A 558 -15.14 -38.29 -0.13
C GLN A 558 -15.09 -38.26 1.41
N LYS A 559 -14.37 -37.28 2.00
CA LYS A 559 -14.35 -37.11 3.47
C LYS A 559 -15.72 -36.81 4.04
N LYS A 560 -16.54 -35.99 3.37
CA LYS A 560 -17.90 -35.68 3.80
C LYS A 560 -18.81 -36.93 3.76
N THR A 561 -18.69 -37.75 2.72
CA THR A 561 -19.44 -39.01 2.58
C THR A 561 -18.96 -40.06 3.61
N GLU A 562 -17.69 -40.13 3.90
CA GLU A 562 -17.10 -41.00 4.94
C GLU A 562 -17.60 -40.63 6.35
N VAL A 563 -17.61 -39.34 6.68
CA VAL A 563 -18.17 -38.83 7.94
C VAL A 563 -19.66 -39.12 8.03
N ALA A 564 -20.42 -38.98 6.93
CA ALA A 564 -21.85 -39.29 6.89
C ALA A 564 -22.09 -40.77 7.15
N LEU A 565 -21.32 -41.67 6.53
CA LEU A 565 -21.40 -43.13 6.74
C LEU A 565 -21.03 -43.55 8.18
N SER A 566 -20.08 -42.83 8.80
CA SER A 566 -19.63 -43.11 10.18
C SER A 566 -20.55 -42.55 11.26
N SER A 567 -21.42 -41.60 10.92
CA SER A 567 -22.32 -40.93 11.88
C SER A 567 -23.45 -41.80 12.42
N GLY A 568 -23.78 -42.94 11.76
CA GLY A 568 -24.78 -43.89 12.19
C GLY A 568 -26.26 -43.41 12.13
N ASN A 569 -26.51 -42.23 11.59
CA ASN A 569 -27.84 -41.59 11.57
C ASN A 569 -28.60 -41.72 10.23
N LEU A 570 -28.06 -42.52 9.29
CA LEU A 570 -28.64 -42.68 7.96
C LEU A 570 -29.62 -43.89 7.91
N SER A 571 -30.66 -43.77 7.11
CA SER A 571 -31.56 -44.90 6.80
C SER A 571 -30.85 -45.93 5.90
N VAL A 572 -31.38 -47.16 5.84
CA VAL A 572 -30.77 -48.27 5.08
C VAL A 572 -30.62 -47.90 3.59
N ASP A 573 -31.60 -47.19 3.03
CA ASP A 573 -31.59 -46.77 1.62
C ASP A 573 -30.53 -45.66 1.39
N GLU A 574 -30.38 -44.75 2.33
CA GLU A 574 -29.34 -43.68 2.29
C GLU A 574 -27.92 -44.24 2.48
N ILE A 575 -27.72 -45.24 3.32
CA ILE A 575 -26.46 -45.96 3.48
C ILE A 575 -26.06 -46.60 2.14
N THR A 576 -26.99 -47.22 1.47
CA THR A 576 -26.71 -47.87 0.19
C THR A 576 -26.33 -46.86 -0.89
N ALA A 577 -27.09 -45.76 -1.00
CA ALA A 577 -26.82 -44.69 -1.96
C ALA A 577 -25.46 -43.98 -1.68
N THR A 578 -25.16 -43.67 -0.41
CA THR A 578 -23.88 -43.05 -0.01
C THR A 578 -22.69 -43.98 -0.21
N SER A 579 -22.84 -45.29 0.01
CA SER A 579 -21.80 -46.29 -0.26
C SER A 579 -21.48 -46.42 -1.74
N ILE A 580 -22.50 -46.40 -2.60
CA ILE A 580 -22.33 -46.39 -4.06
C ILE A 580 -21.59 -45.10 -4.49
N ARG A 581 -22.01 -43.94 -3.96
CA ARG A 581 -21.34 -42.64 -4.26
C ARG A 581 -19.90 -42.64 -3.78
N PHE A 582 -19.61 -43.15 -2.59
CA PHE A 582 -18.25 -43.30 -2.05
C PHE A 582 -17.35 -44.15 -2.95
N ALA A 583 -17.84 -45.27 -3.46
CA ALA A 583 -17.11 -46.11 -4.40
C ALA A 583 -16.82 -45.37 -5.74
N GLN A 584 -17.82 -44.65 -6.28
CA GLN A 584 -17.65 -43.83 -7.46
C GLN A 584 -16.62 -42.74 -7.29
N LEU A 585 -16.67 -42.02 -6.15
CA LEU A 585 -15.69 -40.97 -5.84
C LEU A 585 -14.27 -41.53 -5.76
N LYS A 586 -14.09 -42.72 -5.20
CA LYS A 586 -12.80 -43.39 -5.15
C LYS A 586 -12.26 -43.70 -6.55
N ASP A 587 -13.10 -44.26 -7.41
CA ASP A 587 -12.72 -44.58 -8.79
C ASP A 587 -12.40 -43.29 -9.60
N GLU A 588 -13.16 -42.21 -9.40
CA GLU A 588 -12.91 -40.92 -10.05
C GLU A 588 -11.59 -40.30 -9.58
N ILE A 589 -11.27 -40.36 -8.28
CA ILE A 589 -10.00 -39.89 -7.71
C ILE A 589 -8.83 -40.71 -8.27
N ASP A 590 -8.97 -42.05 -8.31
CA ASP A 590 -7.90 -42.91 -8.82
C ASP A 590 -7.63 -42.66 -10.29
N GLN A 591 -8.65 -42.48 -11.12
CA GLN A 591 -8.51 -42.18 -12.56
C GLN A 591 -7.83 -40.81 -12.77
N LYS A 592 -8.24 -39.77 -12.05
CA LYS A 592 -7.68 -38.43 -12.16
C LYS A 592 -6.24 -38.39 -11.61
N SER A 593 -5.96 -39.12 -10.54
CA SER A 593 -4.61 -39.26 -9.97
C SER A 593 -3.65 -39.98 -10.90
N MET A 594 -4.10 -41.05 -11.57
CA MET A 594 -3.31 -41.73 -12.61
C MET A 594 -2.96 -40.78 -13.76
N ARG A 595 -3.94 -40.02 -14.24
CA ARG A 595 -3.71 -39.03 -15.31
C ARG A 595 -2.78 -37.90 -14.86
N TRP A 596 -2.88 -37.45 -13.64
CA TRP A 596 -1.97 -36.47 -13.04
C TRP A 596 -0.53 -37.04 -12.94
N LEU A 597 -0.37 -38.31 -12.54
CA LEU A 597 0.91 -39.01 -12.47
C LEU A 597 1.56 -39.12 -13.87
N GLU A 598 0.81 -39.51 -14.89
CA GLU A 598 1.30 -39.57 -16.28
C GLU A 598 1.83 -38.21 -16.78
N LEU A 599 1.15 -37.12 -16.38
CA LEU A 599 1.58 -35.79 -16.72
C LEU A 599 2.79 -35.34 -15.89
N SER A 600 2.87 -35.75 -14.61
CA SER A 600 3.99 -35.42 -13.73
C SER A 600 5.29 -36.13 -14.09
N GLU A 601 5.24 -37.34 -14.67
CA GLU A 601 6.41 -38.05 -15.17
C GLU A 601 7.03 -37.39 -16.42
N LYS A 602 6.30 -36.47 -17.08
CA LYS A 602 6.80 -35.67 -18.20
C LYS A 602 7.42 -34.33 -17.78
N VAL A 603 7.40 -34.00 -16.49
CA VAL A 603 8.02 -32.79 -15.94
C VAL A 603 9.53 -32.99 -15.84
#